data_d81259b712b133ad4f6552f3b2c7d2c3
#
_entry.id   d81259b712b133ad4f6552f3b2c7d2c3
#
_cell.length_a   1.000
_cell.length_b   1.000
_cell.length_c   1.000
_cell.angle_alpha   90.00
_cell.angle_beta   90.00
_cell.angle_gamma   90.00
#
_symmetry.space_group_name_H-M   'P 1'
#
loop_
_entity.id
_entity.type
_entity.pdbx_description
1 polymer ?
#
loop_
_entity_poly.entity_id
_entity_poly.type
_entity_poly.pdbx_seq_one_letter_code
_entity_poly.pdbx_strand_id
1 'polypeptide(L)'
;MSASGRRNRVHSSRRGFVMVTMVLSLAILIAFLGLSIDVGYEQYVKVRMQTAADAAALGGALELHASGSSNLVSSARGDAATNGFTNGVNSVTIAVNNPPATGYSTADSTAVEVIISQTVPTFFMEVLGIYSGTVKARAVARSGGGGTTCFYTLDPTMSNAFSVSNGVNVSSSCGIMVNSTSSTALTATGGAHLSAPYIAVAGKYTVSNGASITPAPTQGVAPVSNPFSTLPSPAVGACTYTNYSVPYGSVTLNPGTYCNGLNIGGGATVKLNSGTYIFKGGGFTVGGGATVTGTGVMFYNTTATGYTFQPFTFANGSTETLSAPTTGTYAGILLFQDPTVVSSAVSSFAGGTNANLTGTLYLPKAGLSFSNGASAAYTIIVADSVVFTGGVTLNNNYSSLPGGSPIKGNAALSE
;
A
#
# COMPACT_ATOMS: atom_id res chain seq x y z
N MET A 1 -68.70 53.95 73.15
CA MET A 1 -68.94 52.57 72.64
C MET A 1 -68.01 52.33 71.48
N SER A 2 -66.99 51.57 71.69
CA SER A 2 -65.95 51.27 70.67
C SER A 2 -66.26 49.91 70.04
N ALA A 3 -66.47 49.87 68.74
CA ALA A 3 -66.63 48.62 68.00
C ALA A 3 -65.32 48.21 67.33
N SER A 4 -64.73 47.18 67.93
CA SER A 4 -63.53 46.53 67.42
C SER A 4 -63.84 45.65 66.17
N GLY A 5 -63.45 46.11 64.99
CA GLY A 5 -63.54 45.30 63.75
C GLY A 5 -62.42 44.30 63.67
N ARG A 6 -62.72 43.01 63.86
CA ARG A 6 -61.80 41.88 63.57
C ARG A 6 -61.62 41.73 62.05
N ARG A 7 -60.43 42.06 61.51
CA ARG A 7 -60.02 41.66 60.18
C ARG A 7 -59.68 40.19 60.16
N ASN A 8 -60.49 39.32 59.58
CA ASN A 8 -60.17 37.96 59.22
C ASN A 8 -59.09 37.99 58.11
N ARG A 9 -57.84 37.61 58.45
CA ARG A 9 -56.85 37.33 57.46
C ARG A 9 -57.18 35.97 56.84
N VAL A 10 -57.64 35.99 55.58
CA VAL A 10 -57.70 34.78 54.75
C VAL A 10 -56.28 34.39 54.44
N HIS A 11 -55.75 33.38 55.11
CA HIS A 11 -54.54 32.72 54.73
C HIS A 11 -54.81 31.87 53.46
N SER A 12 -54.65 32.48 52.31
CA SER A 12 -54.68 31.74 51.05
C SER A 12 -53.58 30.70 51.07
N SER A 13 -53.96 29.44 50.89
CA SER A 13 -53.08 28.29 50.90
C SER A 13 -52.22 28.27 49.62
N ARG A 14 -51.19 29.11 49.55
CA ARG A 14 -50.18 29.06 48.46
C ARG A 14 -49.36 27.78 48.47
N ARG A 15 -49.40 26.99 49.57
CA ARG A 15 -48.64 25.76 49.75
C ARG A 15 -49.08 24.65 48.79
N GLY A 16 -50.33 24.50 48.43
CA GLY A 16 -50.82 23.51 47.50
C GLY A 16 -50.38 23.77 46.05
N PHE A 17 -50.36 25.04 45.62
CA PHE A 17 -49.92 25.44 44.28
C PHE A 17 -48.44 25.17 44.04
N VAL A 18 -47.55 25.45 45.02
CA VAL A 18 -46.13 25.18 44.95
C VAL A 18 -45.86 23.67 44.82
N MET A 19 -46.63 22.86 45.55
CA MET A 19 -46.48 21.40 45.49
C MET A 19 -46.82 20.81 44.14
N VAL A 20 -47.92 21.30 43.53
CA VAL A 20 -48.38 20.88 42.16
C VAL A 20 -47.36 21.33 41.13
N THR A 21 -46.89 22.57 41.16
CA THR A 21 -45.87 23.07 40.22
C THR A 21 -44.54 22.33 40.34
N MET A 22 -44.15 21.96 41.58
CA MET A 22 -42.91 21.19 41.82
C MET A 22 -43.00 19.76 41.29
N VAL A 23 -44.15 19.07 41.42
CA VAL A 23 -44.36 17.74 40.84
C VAL A 23 -44.39 17.78 39.32
N LEU A 24 -45.05 18.79 38.72
CA LEU A 24 -45.06 18.97 37.25
C LEU A 24 -43.65 19.27 36.71
N SER A 25 -42.90 20.16 37.38
CA SER A 25 -41.54 20.49 36.94
C SER A 25 -40.60 19.30 37.10
N LEU A 26 -40.76 18.46 38.13
CA LEU A 26 -39.97 17.23 38.33
C LEU A 26 -40.26 16.21 37.21
N ALA A 27 -41.51 16.01 36.84
CA ALA A 27 -41.89 15.13 35.72
C ALA A 27 -41.26 15.58 34.39
N ILE A 28 -41.26 16.90 34.12
CA ILE A 28 -40.61 17.46 32.93
C ILE A 28 -39.09 17.25 32.96
N LEU A 29 -38.45 17.47 34.09
CA LEU A 29 -37.02 17.25 34.26
C LEU A 29 -36.64 15.78 34.05
N ILE A 30 -37.39 14.84 34.59
CA ILE A 30 -37.20 13.40 34.38
C ILE A 30 -37.36 13.01 32.90
N ALA A 31 -38.34 13.59 32.20
CA ALA A 31 -38.55 13.39 30.78
C ALA A 31 -37.34 13.86 29.94
N PHE A 32 -36.79 15.05 30.25
CA PHE A 32 -35.58 15.55 29.59
C PHE A 32 -34.31 14.71 29.90
N LEU A 33 -34.16 14.26 31.12
CA LEU A 33 -33.06 13.35 31.50
C LEU A 33 -33.17 12.02 30.74
N GLY A 34 -34.36 11.43 30.64
CA GLY A 34 -34.61 10.23 29.89
C GLY A 34 -34.30 10.38 28.41
N LEU A 35 -34.78 11.43 27.78
CA LEU A 35 -34.49 11.77 26.37
C LEU A 35 -32.98 11.91 26.14
N SER A 36 -32.26 12.54 27.08
CA SER A 36 -30.80 12.71 26.99
C SER A 36 -30.06 11.39 27.00
N ILE A 37 -30.57 10.38 27.73
CA ILE A 37 -29.97 9.04 27.76
C ILE A 37 -30.18 8.34 26.43
N ASP A 38 -31.37 8.36 25.85
CA ASP A 38 -31.66 7.72 24.58
C ASP A 38 -30.84 8.34 23.44
N VAL A 39 -30.82 9.66 23.34
CA VAL A 39 -30.00 10.38 22.33
C VAL A 39 -28.51 10.13 22.57
N GLY A 40 -28.06 10.10 23.82
CA GLY A 40 -26.66 9.78 24.15
C GLY A 40 -26.26 8.36 23.72
N TYR A 41 -27.16 7.40 23.90
CA TYR A 41 -26.93 6.02 23.47
C TYR A 41 -26.88 5.89 21.93
N GLU A 42 -27.82 6.54 21.21
CA GLU A 42 -27.78 6.58 19.76
C GLU A 42 -26.49 7.22 19.23
N GLN A 43 -26.04 8.31 19.81
CA GLN A 43 -24.75 8.94 19.44
C GLN A 43 -23.54 8.06 19.74
N TYR A 44 -23.54 7.36 20.87
CA TYR A 44 -22.50 6.39 21.20
C TYR A 44 -22.41 5.27 20.15
N VAL A 45 -23.57 4.68 19.77
CA VAL A 45 -23.63 3.66 18.73
C VAL A 45 -23.17 4.22 17.39
N LYS A 46 -23.57 5.44 17.04
CA LYS A 46 -23.20 6.12 15.78
C LYS A 46 -21.69 6.31 15.64
N VAL A 47 -21.02 6.77 16.70
CA VAL A 47 -19.55 6.96 16.67
C VAL A 47 -18.82 5.63 16.47
N ARG A 48 -19.23 4.58 17.20
CA ARG A 48 -18.65 3.24 17.01
C ARG A 48 -18.92 2.68 15.60
N MET A 49 -20.14 2.89 15.10
CA MET A 49 -20.53 2.45 13.77
C MET A 49 -19.75 3.18 12.67
N GLN A 50 -19.47 4.49 12.88
CA GLN A 50 -18.63 5.26 11.96
C GLN A 50 -17.19 4.69 11.90
N THR A 51 -16.59 4.40 13.06
CA THR A 51 -15.26 3.74 13.11
C THR A 51 -15.26 2.41 12.35
N ALA A 52 -16.32 1.62 12.49
CA ALA A 52 -16.45 0.34 11.77
C ALA A 52 -16.66 0.53 10.26
N ALA A 53 -17.44 1.55 9.86
CA ALA A 53 -17.65 1.88 8.45
C ALA A 53 -16.36 2.38 7.80
N ASP A 54 -15.59 3.22 8.50
CA ASP A 54 -14.29 3.73 8.04
C ASP A 54 -13.30 2.58 7.83
N ALA A 55 -13.17 1.69 8.81
CA ALA A 55 -12.30 0.51 8.70
C ALA A 55 -12.74 -0.42 7.55
N ALA A 56 -14.03 -0.68 7.42
CA ALA A 56 -14.59 -1.53 6.37
C ALA A 56 -14.42 -0.93 4.97
N ALA A 57 -14.58 0.40 4.83
CA ALA A 57 -14.36 1.09 3.56
C ALA A 57 -12.88 1.04 3.16
N LEU A 58 -11.97 1.28 4.11
CA LEU A 58 -10.51 1.18 3.88
C LEU A 58 -10.09 -0.24 3.50
N GLY A 59 -10.52 -1.26 4.25
CA GLY A 59 -10.24 -2.66 3.94
C GLY A 59 -10.82 -3.10 2.61
N GLY A 60 -12.06 -2.70 2.31
CA GLY A 60 -12.69 -2.92 1.01
C GLY A 60 -11.93 -2.26 -0.15
N ALA A 61 -11.47 -1.01 0.02
CA ALA A 61 -10.68 -0.33 -1.00
C ALA A 61 -9.30 -0.97 -1.22
N LEU A 62 -8.66 -1.46 -0.15
CA LEU A 62 -7.42 -2.23 -0.25
C LEU A 62 -7.63 -3.55 -1.00
N GLU A 63 -8.71 -4.28 -0.68
CA GLU A 63 -9.06 -5.54 -1.35
C GLU A 63 -9.41 -5.33 -2.82
N LEU A 64 -10.18 -4.28 -3.13
CA LEU A 64 -10.49 -3.91 -4.53
C LEU A 64 -9.22 -3.69 -5.34
N HIS A 65 -8.22 -3.06 -4.73
CA HIS A 65 -6.91 -2.83 -5.34
C HIS A 65 -6.10 -4.13 -5.52
N ALA A 66 -6.14 -5.02 -4.52
CA ALA A 66 -5.31 -6.23 -4.48
C ALA A 66 -5.86 -7.37 -5.35
N SER A 67 -7.18 -7.56 -5.37
CA SER A 67 -7.83 -8.76 -5.92
C SER A 67 -9.03 -8.44 -6.83
N GLY A 68 -9.31 -7.14 -7.06
CA GLY A 68 -10.52 -6.71 -7.76
C GLY A 68 -11.77 -6.89 -6.90
N SER A 69 -12.93 -6.98 -7.54
CA SER A 69 -14.22 -7.02 -6.84
C SER A 69 -14.57 -8.37 -6.21
N SER A 70 -13.81 -9.44 -6.47
CA SER A 70 -14.18 -10.82 -6.09
C SER A 70 -14.36 -11.02 -4.59
N ASN A 71 -13.48 -10.44 -3.77
CA ASN A 71 -13.49 -10.58 -2.31
C ASN A 71 -13.89 -9.28 -1.58
N LEU A 72 -14.22 -8.24 -2.32
CA LEU A 72 -14.52 -6.90 -1.80
C LEU A 72 -15.53 -6.92 -0.65
N VAL A 73 -16.69 -7.55 -0.89
CA VAL A 73 -17.80 -7.56 0.08
C VAL A 73 -17.44 -8.35 1.34
N SER A 74 -16.75 -9.48 1.18
CA SER A 74 -16.34 -10.33 2.30
C SER A 74 -15.27 -9.66 3.16
N SER A 75 -14.29 -9.01 2.55
CA SER A 75 -13.23 -8.25 3.24
C SER A 75 -13.82 -7.08 4.03
N ALA A 76 -14.61 -6.22 3.39
CA ALA A 76 -15.24 -5.09 4.05
C ALA A 76 -16.15 -5.51 5.23
N ARG A 77 -16.95 -6.57 5.05
CA ARG A 77 -17.79 -7.12 6.15
C ARG A 77 -16.96 -7.75 7.27
N GLY A 78 -15.81 -8.35 6.96
CA GLY A 78 -14.88 -8.88 7.94
C GLY A 78 -14.29 -7.78 8.82
N ASP A 79 -13.89 -6.66 8.24
CA ASP A 79 -13.36 -5.52 8.98
C ASP A 79 -14.43 -4.84 9.85
N ALA A 80 -15.66 -4.71 9.34
CA ALA A 80 -16.79 -4.24 10.14
C ALA A 80 -17.06 -5.16 11.35
N ALA A 81 -17.02 -6.49 11.15
CA ALA A 81 -17.23 -7.48 12.21
C ALA A 81 -16.13 -7.41 13.28
N THR A 82 -14.87 -7.21 12.87
CA THR A 82 -13.74 -7.01 13.80
C THR A 82 -13.94 -5.75 14.66
N ASN A 83 -14.65 -4.74 14.15
CA ASN A 83 -15.03 -3.52 14.88
C ASN A 83 -16.39 -3.63 15.59
N GLY A 84 -16.95 -4.83 15.69
CA GLY A 84 -18.15 -5.13 16.50
C GLY A 84 -19.48 -5.05 15.75
N PHE A 85 -19.50 -4.91 14.42
CA PHE A 85 -20.71 -4.87 13.60
C PHE A 85 -20.74 -6.02 12.59
N THR A 86 -21.43 -7.11 12.93
CA THR A 86 -21.54 -8.28 12.06
C THR A 86 -22.83 -8.21 11.25
N ASN A 87 -22.73 -8.32 9.93
CA ASN A 87 -23.89 -8.29 9.04
C ASN A 87 -24.89 -9.41 9.36
N GLY A 88 -26.17 -9.06 9.53
CA GLY A 88 -27.26 -9.96 9.89
C GLY A 88 -27.37 -10.28 11.38
N VAL A 89 -26.53 -9.73 12.25
CA VAL A 89 -26.57 -9.93 13.71
C VAL A 89 -27.06 -8.65 14.39
N ASN A 90 -27.90 -8.76 15.42
CA ASN A 90 -28.42 -7.63 16.20
C ASN A 90 -29.01 -6.48 15.34
N SER A 91 -29.76 -6.84 14.30
CA SER A 91 -30.38 -5.90 13.34
C SER A 91 -29.36 -5.04 12.58
N VAL A 92 -28.08 -5.48 12.49
CA VAL A 92 -27.06 -4.81 11.70
C VAL A 92 -27.18 -5.23 10.23
N THR A 93 -27.20 -4.26 9.33
CA THR A 93 -27.08 -4.47 7.89
C THR A 93 -25.88 -3.69 7.35
N ILE A 94 -25.10 -4.35 6.48
CA ILE A 94 -23.89 -3.76 5.87
C ILE A 94 -24.02 -3.85 4.36
N ALA A 95 -24.19 -2.70 3.72
CA ALA A 95 -24.14 -2.54 2.28
C ALA A 95 -22.72 -2.12 1.87
N VAL A 96 -22.18 -2.77 0.84
CA VAL A 96 -20.87 -2.48 0.24
C VAL A 96 -21.09 -2.25 -1.23
N ASN A 97 -20.75 -1.05 -1.71
CA ASN A 97 -20.97 -0.62 -3.10
C ASN A 97 -19.65 -0.24 -3.77
N ASN A 98 -19.47 -0.69 -5.00
CA ASN A 98 -18.39 -0.28 -5.89
C ASN A 98 -18.92 -0.22 -7.34
N PRO A 99 -18.95 0.96 -7.96
CA PRO A 99 -18.68 2.28 -7.38
C PRO A 99 -19.69 2.67 -6.29
N PRO A 100 -19.42 3.74 -5.50
CA PRO A 100 -20.34 4.27 -4.50
C PRO A 100 -21.72 4.60 -5.09
N ALA A 101 -22.78 4.27 -4.34
CA ALA A 101 -24.15 4.54 -4.75
C ALA A 101 -24.57 5.99 -4.50
N THR A 102 -23.89 6.70 -3.56
CA THR A 102 -24.23 8.06 -3.14
C THR A 102 -22.97 8.91 -2.97
N GLY A 103 -23.13 10.23 -2.89
CA GLY A 103 -22.05 11.20 -2.66
C GLY A 103 -21.30 11.62 -3.94
N TYR A 104 -20.12 12.18 -3.78
CA TYR A 104 -19.32 12.75 -4.89
C TYR A 104 -18.59 11.68 -5.72
N SER A 105 -18.46 10.47 -5.20
CA SER A 105 -17.64 9.40 -5.78
C SER A 105 -18.45 8.37 -6.59
N THR A 106 -19.69 8.66 -6.98
CA THR A 106 -20.63 7.71 -7.61
C THR A 106 -20.18 7.14 -8.96
N ALA A 107 -19.28 7.83 -9.66
CA ALA A 107 -18.71 7.36 -10.93
C ALA A 107 -17.30 6.75 -10.78
N ASP A 108 -16.78 6.68 -9.56
CA ASP A 108 -15.41 6.28 -9.29
C ASP A 108 -15.33 4.78 -8.95
N SER A 109 -14.94 3.97 -9.94
CA SER A 109 -14.77 2.52 -9.77
C SER A 109 -13.61 2.15 -8.83
N THR A 110 -12.75 3.10 -8.45
CA THR A 110 -11.67 2.89 -7.47
C THR A 110 -12.11 3.13 -6.03
N ALA A 111 -13.33 3.66 -5.85
CA ALA A 111 -13.90 3.97 -4.55
C ALA A 111 -14.86 2.87 -4.06
N VAL A 112 -14.83 2.62 -2.77
CA VAL A 112 -15.71 1.68 -2.08
C VAL A 112 -16.50 2.42 -1.03
N GLU A 113 -17.82 2.31 -1.11
CA GLU A 113 -18.76 2.82 -0.12
C GLU A 113 -19.19 1.69 0.80
N VAL A 114 -19.13 1.94 2.10
CA VAL A 114 -19.72 1.06 3.11
C VAL A 114 -20.75 1.83 3.90
N ILE A 115 -21.97 1.27 3.96
CA ILE A 115 -23.07 1.82 4.76
C ILE A 115 -23.43 0.76 5.79
N ILE A 116 -23.28 1.10 7.07
CA ILE A 116 -23.73 0.27 8.18
C ILE A 116 -24.99 0.89 8.75
N SER A 117 -26.01 0.09 8.97
CA SER A 117 -27.23 0.53 9.68
C SER A 117 -27.63 -0.49 10.74
N GLN A 118 -28.11 -0.01 11.86
CA GLN A 118 -28.59 -0.82 12.98
C GLN A 118 -29.82 -0.21 13.61
N THR A 119 -30.81 -1.04 13.88
CA THR A 119 -31.96 -0.65 14.72
C THR A 119 -31.56 -0.84 16.19
N VAL A 120 -31.63 0.24 16.97
CA VAL A 120 -31.32 0.26 18.40
C VAL A 120 -32.57 0.53 19.21
N PRO A 121 -32.76 -0.12 20.37
CA PRO A 121 -33.89 0.14 21.24
C PRO A 121 -33.75 1.51 21.90
N THR A 122 -34.88 2.13 22.21
CA THR A 122 -34.97 3.29 23.09
C THR A 122 -35.38 2.84 24.49
N PHE A 123 -35.02 3.60 25.51
CA PHE A 123 -35.30 3.27 26.92
C PHE A 123 -36.42 4.15 27.49
N PHE A 124 -36.34 5.42 27.26
CA PHE A 124 -37.29 6.42 27.80
C PHE A 124 -38.29 6.91 26.75
N MET A 125 -37.91 6.99 25.49
CA MET A 125 -38.82 7.30 24.38
C MET A 125 -39.90 6.25 24.17
N GLU A 126 -39.72 5.04 24.67
CA GLU A 126 -40.74 4.00 24.69
C GLU A 126 -42.03 4.44 25.41
N VAL A 127 -41.93 5.28 26.46
CA VAL A 127 -43.08 5.85 27.14
C VAL A 127 -43.93 6.75 26.21
N LEU A 128 -43.30 7.29 25.17
CA LEU A 128 -43.95 8.11 24.13
C LEU A 128 -44.37 7.26 22.91
N GLY A 129 -44.26 5.95 22.98
CA GLY A 129 -44.59 5.01 21.90
C GLY A 129 -43.50 4.86 20.84
N ILE A 130 -42.29 5.36 21.08
CA ILE A 130 -41.14 5.22 20.20
C ILE A 130 -40.21 4.12 20.77
N TYR A 131 -40.28 2.93 20.21
CA TYR A 131 -39.60 1.73 20.76
C TYR A 131 -38.17 1.51 20.22
N SER A 132 -37.83 2.12 19.09
CA SER A 132 -36.52 1.97 18.49
C SER A 132 -36.19 3.13 17.55
N GLY A 133 -34.89 3.40 17.37
CA GLY A 133 -34.35 4.28 16.36
C GLY A 133 -33.43 3.54 15.38
N THR A 134 -33.24 4.03 14.17
CA THR A 134 -32.28 3.48 13.21
C THR A 134 -31.06 4.40 13.10
N VAL A 135 -29.93 3.88 13.55
CA VAL A 135 -28.62 4.55 13.41
C VAL A 135 -27.97 4.11 12.12
N LYS A 136 -27.37 5.08 11.40
CA LYS A 136 -26.63 4.83 10.15
C LYS A 136 -25.27 5.52 10.20
N ALA A 137 -24.26 4.85 9.67
CA ALA A 137 -22.95 5.40 9.39
C ALA A 137 -22.56 5.06 7.95
N ARG A 138 -21.86 5.96 7.29
CA ARG A 138 -21.38 5.83 5.91
C ARG A 138 -19.93 6.25 5.84
N ALA A 139 -19.14 5.48 5.11
CA ALA A 139 -17.77 5.85 4.75
C ALA A 139 -17.51 5.50 3.28
N VAL A 140 -16.70 6.30 2.64
CA VAL A 140 -16.15 6.02 1.32
C VAL A 140 -14.65 6.07 1.40
N ALA A 141 -14.00 5.02 0.96
CA ALA A 141 -12.56 5.01 0.81
C ALA A 141 -12.21 4.77 -0.67
N ARG A 142 -11.13 5.39 -1.09
CA ARG A 142 -10.52 5.13 -2.39
C ARG A 142 -9.27 4.30 -2.20
N SER A 143 -9.10 3.29 -3.01
CA SER A 143 -7.77 2.77 -3.26
C SER A 143 -6.99 3.90 -3.92
N GLY A 144 -5.87 4.29 -3.31
CA GLY A 144 -5.17 5.54 -3.60
C GLY A 144 -5.20 5.92 -5.07
N GLY A 145 -5.62 7.12 -5.32
CA GLY A 145 -5.87 7.67 -6.66
C GLY A 145 -4.61 7.72 -7.52
N GLY A 146 -4.57 6.83 -8.46
CA GLY A 146 -3.52 6.57 -9.39
C GLY A 146 -3.42 5.05 -9.53
N GLY A 147 -3.59 4.52 -10.72
CA GLY A 147 -3.43 3.10 -11.02
C GLY A 147 -2.26 2.50 -10.26
N THR A 148 -2.26 1.17 -10.09
CA THR A 148 -1.21 0.43 -9.37
C THR A 148 0.17 1.05 -9.57
N THR A 149 0.73 1.68 -8.55
CA THR A 149 2.11 2.15 -8.65
C THR A 149 3.04 0.96 -8.58
N CYS A 150 3.93 0.82 -9.54
CA CYS A 150 4.92 -0.25 -9.53
C CYS A 150 6.36 0.29 -9.53
N PHE A 151 6.53 1.60 -9.62
CA PHE A 151 7.82 2.25 -9.50
C PHE A 151 7.84 3.19 -8.32
N TYR A 152 8.80 2.96 -7.44
CA TYR A 152 9.08 3.85 -6.31
C TYR A 152 10.56 4.14 -6.26
N THR A 153 10.95 5.42 -6.29
CA THR A 153 12.28 5.82 -5.85
C THR A 153 12.17 6.37 -4.44
N LEU A 154 13.04 5.90 -3.55
CA LEU A 154 12.91 6.09 -2.10
C LEU A 154 13.82 7.19 -1.56
N ASP A 155 14.90 7.58 -2.27
CA ASP A 155 15.76 8.67 -1.81
C ASP A 155 14.96 9.97 -1.71
N PRO A 156 14.97 10.65 -0.54
CA PRO A 156 14.15 11.83 -0.31
C PRO A 156 14.69 13.11 -0.94
N THR A 157 15.96 13.15 -1.38
CA THR A 157 16.66 14.40 -1.77
C THR A 157 17.51 14.29 -3.02
N MET A 158 17.75 13.07 -3.53
CA MET A 158 18.67 12.83 -4.65
C MET A 158 18.20 13.54 -5.92
N SER A 159 19.11 14.27 -6.56
CA SER A 159 18.93 14.71 -7.93
C SER A 159 18.98 13.52 -8.88
N ASN A 160 18.11 13.51 -9.91
CA ASN A 160 17.98 12.39 -10.84
C ASN A 160 17.65 11.05 -10.16
N ALA A 161 16.87 11.08 -9.07
CA ALA A 161 16.41 9.87 -8.39
C ALA A 161 15.69 8.91 -9.35
N PHE A 162 14.99 9.47 -10.36
CA PHE A 162 14.48 8.74 -11.51
C PHE A 162 14.99 9.42 -12.79
N SER A 163 15.71 8.68 -13.63
CA SER A 163 16.32 9.23 -14.84
C SER A 163 16.10 8.34 -16.06
N VAL A 164 15.74 8.96 -17.20
CA VAL A 164 15.65 8.32 -18.52
C VAL A 164 16.45 9.12 -19.53
N SER A 165 17.31 8.47 -20.33
CA SER A 165 18.18 9.16 -21.26
C SER A 165 18.53 8.31 -22.50
N ASN A 166 19.24 8.90 -23.48
CA ASN A 166 19.78 8.20 -24.65
C ASN A 166 18.74 7.59 -25.61
N GLY A 167 17.63 8.29 -25.87
CA GLY A 167 16.64 7.89 -26.86
C GLY A 167 15.82 6.66 -26.46
N VAL A 168 15.82 6.28 -25.18
CA VAL A 168 15.14 5.08 -24.70
C VAL A 168 13.63 5.30 -24.57
N ASN A 169 12.88 4.23 -24.83
CA ASN A 169 11.46 4.16 -24.54
C ASN A 169 11.24 3.36 -23.23
N VAL A 170 10.74 4.03 -22.20
CA VAL A 170 10.28 3.39 -20.97
C VAL A 170 8.76 3.46 -20.95
N SER A 171 8.11 2.31 -21.07
CA SER A 171 6.64 2.20 -21.00
C SER A 171 6.26 1.37 -19.79
N SER A 172 5.37 1.91 -18.98
CA SER A 172 4.83 1.23 -17.81
C SER A 172 3.31 1.17 -17.89
N SER A 173 2.73 0.01 -17.60
CA SER A 173 1.27 -0.13 -17.43
C SER A 173 0.79 0.28 -16.04
N CYS A 174 1.69 0.71 -15.15
CA CYS A 174 1.42 1.16 -13.80
C CYS A 174 2.09 2.50 -13.49
N GLY A 175 1.68 3.14 -12.41
CA GLY A 175 2.14 4.46 -12.00
C GLY A 175 3.60 4.49 -11.53
N ILE A 176 4.15 5.70 -11.53
CA ILE A 176 5.52 6.01 -11.07
C ILE A 176 5.43 7.01 -9.93
N MET A 177 6.08 6.72 -8.80
CA MET A 177 6.23 7.63 -7.66
C MET A 177 7.71 7.93 -7.40
N VAL A 178 8.07 9.21 -7.42
CA VAL A 178 9.41 9.70 -7.13
C VAL A 178 9.39 10.50 -5.84
N ASN A 179 9.99 9.96 -4.77
CA ASN A 179 9.95 10.57 -3.43
C ASN A 179 10.92 11.73 -3.25
N SER A 180 11.90 11.88 -4.13
CA SER A 180 12.89 12.97 -4.01
C SER A 180 12.23 14.35 -4.12
N THR A 181 12.57 15.23 -3.19
CA THR A 181 12.16 16.65 -3.18
C THR A 181 13.08 17.56 -4.00
N SER A 182 14.09 17.00 -4.66
CA SER A 182 15.02 17.74 -5.51
C SER A 182 14.30 18.52 -6.63
N SER A 183 14.87 19.63 -7.03
CA SER A 183 14.41 20.39 -8.21
C SER A 183 14.58 19.64 -9.54
N THR A 184 15.36 18.55 -9.54
CA THR A 184 15.61 17.65 -10.67
C THR A 184 15.40 16.20 -10.26
N ALA A 185 14.39 15.92 -9.43
CA ALA A 185 14.11 14.59 -8.89
C ALA A 185 13.85 13.55 -10.00
N LEU A 186 13.10 13.95 -11.04
CA LEU A 186 12.89 13.16 -12.25
C LEU A 186 13.46 13.88 -13.45
N THR A 187 14.25 13.19 -14.27
CA THR A 187 14.83 13.75 -15.49
C THR A 187 14.58 12.85 -16.70
N ALA A 188 14.21 13.49 -17.82
CA ALA A 188 14.17 12.87 -19.13
C ALA A 188 15.01 13.71 -20.10
N THR A 189 15.97 13.08 -20.79
CA THR A 189 16.87 13.79 -21.68
C THR A 189 17.28 12.96 -22.91
N GLY A 190 17.86 13.60 -23.92
CA GLY A 190 18.47 12.92 -25.05
C GLY A 190 17.48 12.09 -25.90
N GLY A 191 16.29 12.64 -26.17
CA GLY A 191 15.27 11.95 -27.00
C GLY A 191 14.53 10.80 -26.29
N ALA A 192 14.71 10.64 -24.98
CA ALA A 192 14.06 9.57 -24.23
C ALA A 192 12.53 9.80 -24.08
N HIS A 193 11.75 8.71 -24.08
CA HIS A 193 10.30 8.74 -23.89
C HIS A 193 9.92 7.93 -22.66
N LEU A 194 9.24 8.59 -21.70
CA LEU A 194 8.67 7.95 -20.51
C LEU A 194 7.15 7.98 -20.60
N SER A 195 6.51 6.83 -20.51
CA SER A 195 5.05 6.70 -20.52
C SER A 195 4.56 5.83 -19.37
N ALA A 196 3.55 6.31 -18.64
CA ALA A 196 2.88 5.58 -17.56
C ALA A 196 1.42 6.07 -17.42
N PRO A 197 0.51 5.34 -16.75
CA PRO A 197 -0.85 5.83 -16.49
C PRO A 197 -0.86 7.12 -15.66
N TYR A 198 0.06 7.26 -14.72
CA TYR A 198 0.31 8.51 -13.98
C TYR A 198 1.75 8.56 -13.48
N ILE A 199 2.25 9.76 -13.25
CA ILE A 199 3.61 10.02 -12.74
C ILE A 199 3.50 11.10 -11.67
N ALA A 200 3.95 10.79 -10.46
CA ALA A 200 3.92 11.67 -9.30
C ALA A 200 5.36 11.90 -8.79
N VAL A 201 5.69 13.15 -8.49
CA VAL A 201 7.04 13.57 -8.06
C VAL A 201 6.90 14.49 -6.85
N ALA A 202 7.57 14.16 -5.74
CA ALA A 202 7.57 15.03 -4.56
C ALA A 202 8.29 16.37 -4.83
N GLY A 203 9.37 16.34 -5.57
CA GLY A 203 10.08 17.53 -6.04
C GLY A 203 9.61 18.02 -7.41
N LYS A 204 10.57 18.26 -8.30
CA LYS A 204 10.31 18.72 -9.67
C LYS A 204 10.88 17.75 -10.70
N TYR A 205 10.47 17.92 -11.94
CA TYR A 205 11.01 17.19 -13.08
C TYR A 205 11.63 18.13 -14.12
N THR A 206 12.51 17.57 -14.93
CA THR A 206 13.15 18.26 -16.06
C THR A 206 13.05 17.40 -17.32
N VAL A 207 12.66 18.02 -18.41
CA VAL A 207 12.64 17.41 -19.74
C VAL A 207 13.51 18.26 -20.67
N SER A 208 14.45 17.64 -21.38
CA SER A 208 15.37 18.35 -22.25
C SER A 208 15.81 17.51 -23.46
N ASN A 209 16.47 18.17 -24.42
CA ASN A 209 17.10 17.52 -25.58
C ASN A 209 16.15 16.54 -26.33
N GLY A 210 14.92 16.98 -26.62
CA GLY A 210 13.95 16.20 -27.38
C GLY A 210 13.28 15.02 -26.67
N ALA A 211 13.48 14.91 -25.36
CA ALA A 211 12.78 13.90 -24.56
C ALA A 211 11.30 14.24 -24.32
N SER A 212 10.50 13.28 -23.92
CA SER A 212 9.09 13.47 -23.54
C SER A 212 8.67 12.59 -22.37
N ILE A 213 7.70 13.09 -21.58
CA ILE A 213 7.07 12.36 -20.48
C ILE A 213 5.55 12.44 -20.66
N THR A 214 4.85 11.32 -20.64
CA THR A 214 3.40 11.26 -20.84
C THR A 214 2.75 10.35 -19.78
N PRO A 215 1.77 10.86 -19.01
CA PRO A 215 1.34 12.25 -18.92
C PRO A 215 2.40 13.14 -18.24
N ALA A 216 2.19 14.44 -18.28
CA ALA A 216 3.04 15.37 -17.53
C ALA A 216 3.00 15.03 -16.02
N PRO A 217 4.16 14.95 -15.35
CA PRO A 217 4.22 14.58 -13.94
C PRO A 217 3.49 15.57 -13.01
N THR A 218 2.72 15.06 -12.05
CA THR A 218 2.21 15.87 -10.94
C THR A 218 3.33 16.13 -9.96
N GLN A 219 3.67 17.40 -9.74
CA GLN A 219 4.76 17.85 -8.87
C GLN A 219 4.27 18.25 -7.48
N GLY A 220 5.18 18.24 -6.50
CA GLY A 220 4.88 18.71 -5.14
C GLY A 220 3.96 17.78 -4.35
N VAL A 221 3.85 16.52 -4.75
CA VAL A 221 3.08 15.53 -3.98
C VAL A 221 3.81 15.16 -2.70
N ALA A 222 3.06 14.75 -1.68
CA ALA A 222 3.69 14.22 -0.47
C ALA A 222 4.46 12.93 -0.78
N PRO A 223 5.70 12.76 -0.27
CA PRO A 223 6.41 11.50 -0.38
C PRO A 223 5.61 10.34 0.25
N VAL A 224 5.67 9.17 -0.37
CA VAL A 224 5.01 7.98 0.14
C VAL A 224 5.99 7.10 0.92
N SER A 225 5.48 6.40 1.92
CA SER A 225 6.30 5.45 2.68
C SER A 225 6.74 4.28 1.80
N ASN A 226 7.88 3.67 2.18
CA ASN A 226 8.36 2.46 1.51
C ASN A 226 7.31 1.33 1.64
N PRO A 227 6.76 0.82 0.52
CA PRO A 227 5.68 -0.17 0.55
C PRO A 227 6.10 -1.52 1.16
N PHE A 228 7.40 -1.79 1.25
CA PHE A 228 7.96 -3.00 1.85
C PHE A 228 8.66 -2.75 3.20
N SER A 229 8.37 -1.63 3.88
CA SER A 229 9.00 -1.28 5.16
C SER A 229 8.78 -2.32 6.27
N THR A 230 7.71 -3.11 6.17
CA THR A 230 7.37 -4.18 7.13
C THR A 230 7.81 -5.58 6.68
N LEU A 231 8.42 -5.70 5.49
CA LEU A 231 8.91 -7.01 4.99
C LEU A 231 10.10 -7.48 5.85
N PRO A 232 9.99 -8.63 6.53
CA PRO A 232 11.08 -9.12 7.38
C PRO A 232 12.29 -9.54 6.52
N SER A 233 13.48 -9.22 6.99
CA SER A 233 14.72 -9.71 6.36
C SER A 233 14.89 -11.21 6.59
N PRO A 234 15.37 -11.98 5.59
CA PRO A 234 15.69 -13.39 5.76
C PRO A 234 16.77 -13.60 6.84
N ALA A 235 16.63 -14.68 7.60
CA ALA A 235 17.68 -15.08 8.55
C ALA A 235 18.96 -15.51 7.79
N VAL A 236 20.07 -14.87 8.10
CA VAL A 236 21.37 -15.14 7.47
C VAL A 236 22.10 -16.25 8.23
N GLY A 237 22.20 -17.42 7.62
CA GLY A 237 22.89 -18.58 8.20
C GLY A 237 24.41 -18.57 8.07
N ALA A 238 25.02 -19.71 8.43
CA ALA A 238 26.42 -20.00 8.11
C ALA A 238 26.63 -20.07 6.60
N CYS A 239 27.86 -19.88 6.14
CA CYS A 239 28.19 -20.01 4.73
C CYS A 239 27.95 -21.43 4.23
N THR A 240 27.06 -21.61 3.28
CA THR A 240 26.92 -22.88 2.52
C THR A 240 27.98 -22.97 1.46
N TYR A 241 28.27 -21.85 0.83
CA TYR A 241 29.28 -21.70 -0.21
C TYR A 241 30.14 -20.46 0.07
N THR A 242 31.41 -20.48 -0.31
CA THR A 242 32.33 -19.35 -0.14
C THR A 242 33.09 -19.10 -1.42
N ASN A 243 33.13 -17.85 -1.91
CA ASN A 243 33.76 -17.45 -3.17
C ASN A 243 33.34 -18.36 -4.34
N TYR A 244 32.02 -18.63 -4.44
CA TYR A 244 31.52 -19.59 -5.41
C TYR A 244 31.53 -19.02 -6.83
N SER A 245 32.17 -19.74 -7.75
CA SER A 245 32.26 -19.32 -9.14
C SER A 245 31.96 -20.48 -10.10
N VAL A 246 31.22 -20.16 -11.16
CA VAL A 246 30.94 -21.02 -12.30
C VAL A 246 31.56 -20.39 -13.54
N PRO A 247 32.82 -20.65 -13.85
CA PRO A 247 33.51 -19.94 -14.91
C PRO A 247 33.02 -20.30 -16.31
N TYR A 248 32.52 -21.51 -16.53
CA TYR A 248 31.95 -22.02 -17.79
C TYR A 248 31.18 -23.32 -17.54
N GLY A 249 30.53 -23.83 -18.62
CA GLY A 249 29.80 -25.10 -18.57
C GLY A 249 28.37 -24.94 -17.98
N SER A 250 27.75 -26.10 -17.71
CA SER A 250 26.36 -26.13 -17.22
C SER A 250 26.32 -26.69 -15.79
N VAL A 251 25.60 -25.99 -14.90
CA VAL A 251 25.45 -26.40 -13.50
C VAL A 251 24.04 -26.05 -12.96
N THR A 252 23.60 -26.89 -12.02
CA THR A 252 22.41 -26.58 -11.22
C THR A 252 22.83 -26.17 -9.82
N LEU A 253 22.38 -25.01 -9.35
CA LEU A 253 22.70 -24.47 -8.02
C LEU A 253 21.50 -24.60 -7.07
N ASN A 254 21.81 -24.76 -5.79
CA ASN A 254 20.84 -24.87 -4.73
C ASN A 254 20.76 -23.57 -3.90
N PRO A 255 19.61 -23.26 -3.29
CA PRO A 255 19.47 -22.20 -2.31
C PRO A 255 20.47 -22.38 -1.15
N GLY A 256 20.85 -21.27 -0.54
CA GLY A 256 21.79 -21.26 0.59
C GLY A 256 22.47 -19.92 0.76
N THR A 257 23.43 -19.86 1.71
CA THR A 257 24.21 -18.65 1.99
C THR A 257 25.53 -18.70 1.22
N TYR A 258 25.67 -17.79 0.26
CA TYR A 258 26.87 -17.59 -0.57
C TYR A 258 27.69 -16.44 0.03
N CYS A 259 28.76 -16.81 0.70
CA CYS A 259 29.67 -15.83 1.31
C CYS A 259 30.72 -15.37 0.29
N ASN A 260 30.97 -14.05 0.26
CA ASN A 260 31.78 -13.37 -0.77
C ASN A 260 31.21 -13.55 -2.19
N GLY A 261 29.88 -13.77 -2.27
CA GLY A 261 29.13 -13.71 -3.53
C GLY A 261 29.11 -14.97 -4.37
N LEU A 262 28.41 -14.86 -5.47
CA LEU A 262 28.28 -15.83 -6.54
C LEU A 262 28.69 -15.17 -7.85
N ASN A 263 29.66 -15.74 -8.52
CA ASN A 263 30.15 -15.28 -9.82
C ASN A 263 29.87 -16.30 -10.91
N ILE A 264 29.09 -15.95 -11.91
CA ILE A 264 28.81 -16.75 -13.10
C ILE A 264 29.60 -16.17 -14.27
N GLY A 265 30.57 -16.92 -14.77
CA GLY A 265 31.42 -16.51 -15.87
C GLY A 265 30.71 -16.49 -17.22
N GLY A 266 31.32 -15.81 -18.18
CA GLY A 266 30.80 -15.70 -19.53
C GLY A 266 30.64 -17.05 -20.22
N GLY A 267 29.45 -17.28 -20.85
CA GLY A 267 29.13 -18.53 -21.54
C GLY A 267 28.74 -19.70 -20.62
N ALA A 268 28.69 -19.52 -19.30
CA ALA A 268 28.11 -20.51 -18.40
C ALA A 268 26.60 -20.60 -18.50
N THR A 269 26.05 -21.80 -18.33
CA THR A 269 24.59 -22.03 -18.24
C THR A 269 24.26 -22.52 -16.84
N VAL A 270 23.51 -21.71 -16.12
CA VAL A 270 23.15 -21.97 -14.72
C VAL A 270 21.64 -22.11 -14.56
N LYS A 271 21.23 -23.23 -13.95
CA LYS A 271 19.87 -23.44 -13.48
C LYS A 271 19.84 -23.27 -11.96
N LEU A 272 18.93 -22.45 -11.48
CA LEU A 272 18.72 -22.23 -10.05
C LEU A 272 17.49 -23.03 -9.60
N ASN A 273 17.66 -23.87 -8.58
CA ASN A 273 16.54 -24.51 -7.92
C ASN A 273 15.72 -23.48 -7.11
N SER A 274 14.42 -23.70 -6.94
CA SER A 274 13.56 -22.78 -6.21
C SER A 274 14.02 -22.60 -4.76
N GLY A 275 13.91 -21.37 -4.25
CA GLY A 275 14.24 -21.02 -2.86
C GLY A 275 15.03 -19.71 -2.73
N THR A 276 15.54 -19.47 -1.53
CA THR A 276 16.23 -18.23 -1.18
C THR A 276 17.74 -18.38 -1.30
N TYR A 277 18.35 -17.51 -2.08
CA TYR A 277 19.80 -17.36 -2.25
C TYR A 277 20.25 -16.12 -1.48
N ILE A 278 21.07 -16.31 -0.45
CA ILE A 278 21.56 -15.24 0.42
C ILE A 278 23.00 -14.91 0.05
N PHE A 279 23.24 -13.69 -0.41
CA PHE A 279 24.59 -13.20 -0.70
C PHE A 279 25.08 -12.40 0.51
N LYS A 280 25.98 -13.02 1.27
CA LYS A 280 26.62 -12.44 2.45
C LYS A 280 27.93 -11.79 2.03
N GLY A 281 27.86 -10.54 1.56
CA GLY A 281 28.91 -9.86 0.84
C GLY A 281 29.17 -10.43 -0.58
N GLY A 282 29.95 -9.73 -1.38
CA GLY A 282 30.35 -10.13 -2.73
C GLY A 282 29.27 -10.09 -3.82
N GLY A 283 28.00 -9.94 -3.45
CA GLY A 283 26.88 -9.78 -4.39
C GLY A 283 26.64 -10.99 -5.31
N PHE A 284 25.96 -10.72 -6.44
CA PHE A 284 25.71 -11.71 -7.48
C PHE A 284 26.09 -11.12 -8.84
N THR A 285 27.05 -11.76 -9.51
CA THR A 285 27.57 -11.30 -10.80
C THR A 285 27.31 -12.35 -11.88
N VAL A 286 26.74 -11.94 -13.00
CA VAL A 286 26.52 -12.74 -14.20
C VAL A 286 27.31 -12.12 -15.33
N GLY A 287 28.26 -12.89 -15.87
CA GLY A 287 29.15 -12.49 -16.95
C GLY A 287 28.44 -12.47 -18.32
N GLY A 288 29.01 -11.73 -19.25
CA GLY A 288 28.44 -11.61 -20.61
C GLY A 288 28.39 -12.95 -21.36
N GLY A 289 27.28 -13.23 -22.02
CA GLY A 289 27.03 -14.50 -22.69
C GLY A 289 26.63 -15.67 -21.78
N ALA A 290 26.55 -15.47 -20.47
CA ALA A 290 26.02 -16.47 -19.55
C ALA A 290 24.48 -16.56 -19.66
N THR A 291 23.94 -17.74 -19.39
CA THR A 291 22.50 -17.97 -19.29
C THR A 291 22.15 -18.42 -17.88
N VAL A 292 21.23 -17.71 -17.22
CA VAL A 292 20.75 -18.02 -15.87
C VAL A 292 19.23 -18.20 -15.86
N THR A 293 18.79 -19.37 -15.43
CA THR A 293 17.36 -19.67 -15.32
C THR A 293 16.97 -20.07 -13.91
N GLY A 294 15.80 -19.65 -13.45
CA GLY A 294 15.31 -20.02 -12.12
C GLY A 294 13.84 -19.64 -11.92
N THR A 295 13.06 -20.58 -11.42
CA THR A 295 11.65 -20.35 -11.10
C THR A 295 11.45 -20.47 -9.59
N GLY A 296 10.71 -19.52 -9.00
CA GLY A 296 10.48 -19.48 -7.56
C GLY A 296 11.74 -19.13 -6.76
N VAL A 297 12.60 -18.27 -7.31
CA VAL A 297 13.86 -17.87 -6.66
C VAL A 297 13.74 -16.46 -6.05
N MET A 298 14.38 -16.29 -4.90
CA MET A 298 14.53 -14.99 -4.26
C MET A 298 16.00 -14.78 -3.90
N PHE A 299 16.54 -13.63 -4.27
CA PHE A 299 17.91 -13.22 -4.00
C PHE A 299 17.94 -12.18 -2.90
N TYR A 300 18.52 -12.53 -1.76
CA TYR A 300 18.72 -11.61 -0.65
C TYR A 300 20.18 -11.18 -0.58
N ASN A 301 20.42 -9.87 -0.72
CA ASN A 301 21.77 -9.31 -0.73
C ASN A 301 22.03 -8.49 0.55
N THR A 302 22.98 -8.94 1.34
CA THR A 302 23.33 -8.37 2.65
C THR A 302 24.85 -8.35 2.86
N THR A 303 25.27 -7.93 4.03
CA THR A 303 26.65 -7.93 4.47
C THR A 303 26.76 -8.40 5.93
N ALA A 304 27.99 -8.63 6.39
CA ALA A 304 28.31 -8.88 7.79
C ALA A 304 29.78 -8.51 8.03
N THR A 305 30.24 -8.53 9.26
CA THR A 305 31.65 -8.28 9.61
C THR A 305 32.56 -9.21 8.81
N GLY A 306 33.50 -8.64 8.07
CA GLY A 306 34.42 -9.38 7.20
C GLY A 306 33.92 -9.70 5.79
N TYR A 307 32.69 -9.26 5.45
CA TYR A 307 32.08 -9.48 4.13
C TYR A 307 31.64 -8.15 3.53
N THR A 308 32.30 -7.72 2.46
CA THR A 308 31.99 -6.43 1.82
C THR A 308 30.78 -6.56 0.92
N PHE A 309 29.80 -5.66 1.09
CA PHE A 309 28.64 -5.58 0.19
C PHE A 309 29.08 -5.27 -1.24
N GLN A 310 28.52 -6.02 -2.20
CA GLN A 310 28.59 -5.74 -3.63
C GLN A 310 27.20 -5.81 -4.25
N PRO A 311 26.90 -5.03 -5.32
CA PRO A 311 25.57 -5.02 -5.94
C PRO A 311 25.28 -6.29 -6.74
N PHE A 312 24.08 -6.37 -7.28
CA PHE A 312 23.74 -7.27 -8.38
C PHE A 312 24.29 -6.73 -9.69
N THR A 313 24.99 -7.56 -10.45
CA THR A 313 25.58 -7.16 -11.73
C THR A 313 25.29 -8.19 -12.81
N PHE A 314 24.56 -7.77 -13.84
CA PHE A 314 24.26 -8.57 -15.02
C PHE A 314 24.94 -7.91 -16.22
N ALA A 315 25.96 -8.60 -16.77
CA ALA A 315 26.82 -8.03 -17.77
C ALA A 315 26.19 -8.04 -19.17
N ASN A 316 26.72 -7.21 -20.04
CA ASN A 316 26.29 -7.14 -21.45
C ASN A 316 26.28 -8.54 -22.12
N GLY A 317 25.15 -8.87 -22.79
CA GLY A 317 24.96 -10.12 -23.52
C GLY A 317 24.59 -11.33 -22.67
N SER A 318 24.38 -11.18 -21.36
CA SER A 318 23.82 -12.25 -20.53
C SER A 318 22.32 -12.46 -20.80
N THR A 319 21.80 -13.63 -20.45
CA THR A 319 20.38 -13.97 -20.60
C THR A 319 19.86 -14.49 -19.25
N GLU A 320 18.88 -13.80 -18.68
CA GLU A 320 18.24 -14.18 -17.44
C GLU A 320 16.75 -14.50 -17.66
N THR A 321 16.31 -15.64 -17.14
CA THR A 321 14.89 -15.97 -17.05
C THR A 321 14.60 -16.38 -15.60
N LEU A 322 14.16 -15.40 -14.81
CA LEU A 322 14.02 -15.52 -13.37
C LEU A 322 12.62 -15.14 -12.93
N SER A 323 12.02 -15.95 -12.08
CA SER A 323 10.75 -15.65 -11.47
C SER A 323 10.78 -15.80 -9.95
N ALA A 324 10.12 -14.84 -9.26
CA ALA A 324 9.98 -14.84 -7.83
C ALA A 324 9.13 -16.03 -7.31
N PRO A 325 9.21 -16.38 -6.02
CA PRO A 325 8.27 -17.30 -5.38
C PRO A 325 6.84 -16.80 -5.51
N THR A 326 5.88 -17.69 -5.68
CA THR A 326 4.45 -17.36 -5.75
C THR A 326 3.73 -17.52 -4.42
N THR A 327 4.39 -18.12 -3.42
CA THR A 327 3.86 -18.38 -2.08
C THR A 327 4.88 -18.05 -0.99
N GLY A 328 4.42 -17.96 0.26
CA GLY A 328 5.26 -17.69 1.43
C GLY A 328 5.52 -16.19 1.66
N THR A 329 6.34 -15.89 2.67
CA THR A 329 6.64 -14.51 3.13
C THR A 329 7.18 -13.61 2.03
N TYR A 330 7.94 -14.18 1.09
CA TYR A 330 8.59 -13.44 0.00
C TYR A 330 7.91 -13.67 -1.36
N ALA A 331 6.62 -14.01 -1.35
CA ALA A 331 5.86 -14.16 -2.58
C ALA A 331 5.93 -12.87 -3.41
N GLY A 332 6.30 -13.00 -4.68
CA GLY A 332 6.45 -11.87 -5.60
C GLY A 332 7.76 -11.06 -5.45
N ILE A 333 8.67 -11.42 -4.56
CA ILE A 333 9.97 -10.73 -4.37
C ILE A 333 11.08 -11.51 -5.07
N LEU A 334 11.71 -10.91 -6.06
CA LEU A 334 12.83 -11.52 -6.81
C LEU A 334 14.18 -11.07 -6.27
N LEU A 335 14.44 -9.76 -6.22
CA LEU A 335 15.64 -9.18 -5.62
C LEU A 335 15.26 -8.44 -4.35
N PHE A 336 16.01 -8.68 -3.29
CA PHE A 336 15.84 -8.04 -2.00
C PHE A 336 17.18 -7.60 -1.44
N GLN A 337 17.46 -6.31 -1.41
CA GLN A 337 18.58 -5.76 -0.67
C GLN A 337 18.20 -5.55 0.78
N ASP A 338 19.07 -5.93 1.68
CA ASP A 338 18.95 -5.68 3.12
C ASP A 338 18.75 -4.17 3.37
N PRO A 339 17.62 -3.75 3.96
CA PRO A 339 17.32 -2.33 4.18
C PRO A 339 18.24 -1.66 5.21
N THR A 340 19.02 -2.44 5.98
CA THR A 340 20.00 -1.91 6.93
C THR A 340 21.36 -1.58 6.28
N VAL A 341 21.58 -2.08 5.06
CA VAL A 341 22.84 -1.86 4.31
C VAL A 341 22.71 -0.65 3.41
N VAL A 342 23.26 0.47 3.85
CA VAL A 342 23.35 1.69 3.05
C VAL A 342 24.54 1.54 2.07
N SER A 343 24.30 1.70 0.78
CA SER A 343 25.31 1.57 -0.24
C SER A 343 25.08 2.55 -1.38
N SER A 344 26.14 3.22 -1.82
CA SER A 344 26.13 3.98 -3.06
C SER A 344 26.32 3.12 -4.32
N ALA A 345 26.49 1.80 -4.15
CA ALA A 345 26.62 0.89 -5.28
C ALA A 345 25.31 0.75 -6.03
N VAL A 346 25.42 0.72 -7.36
CA VAL A 346 24.26 0.58 -8.26
C VAL A 346 24.19 -0.85 -8.77
N SER A 347 23.07 -1.50 -8.55
CA SER A 347 22.79 -2.78 -9.20
C SER A 347 22.48 -2.56 -10.67
N SER A 348 23.09 -3.32 -11.57
CA SER A 348 23.06 -3.04 -13.00
C SER A 348 22.62 -4.23 -13.86
N PHE A 349 21.75 -3.95 -14.81
CA PHE A 349 21.45 -4.77 -15.97
C PHE A 349 22.05 -4.07 -17.19
N ALA A 350 23.23 -4.56 -17.63
CA ALA A 350 24.00 -3.94 -18.68
C ALA A 350 23.47 -4.27 -20.09
N GLY A 351 23.99 -3.58 -21.09
CA GLY A 351 23.52 -3.61 -22.47
C GLY A 351 23.49 -5.00 -23.10
N GLY A 352 22.46 -5.28 -23.92
CA GLY A 352 22.28 -6.55 -24.60
C GLY A 352 21.86 -7.74 -23.72
N THR A 353 21.53 -7.49 -22.46
CA THR A 353 20.89 -8.49 -21.59
C THR A 353 19.47 -8.78 -22.05
N ASN A 354 19.14 -10.06 -22.18
CA ASN A 354 17.76 -10.51 -22.35
C ASN A 354 17.20 -10.88 -20.98
N ALA A 355 16.95 -9.86 -20.14
CA ALA A 355 16.45 -10.06 -18.79
C ALA A 355 14.93 -10.22 -18.81
N ASN A 356 14.45 -11.45 -18.71
CA ASN A 356 13.03 -11.76 -18.46
C ASN A 356 12.86 -12.00 -16.95
N LEU A 357 12.47 -10.93 -16.24
CA LEU A 357 12.35 -10.91 -14.79
C LEU A 357 10.88 -10.85 -14.40
N THR A 358 10.44 -11.80 -13.60
CA THR A 358 9.08 -11.83 -13.06
C THR A 358 9.14 -11.70 -11.54
N GLY A 359 8.85 -10.51 -11.03
CA GLY A 359 8.87 -10.23 -9.59
C GLY A 359 9.27 -8.80 -9.24
N THR A 360 9.37 -8.56 -7.97
CA THR A 360 9.76 -7.26 -7.40
C THR A 360 11.27 -7.15 -7.27
N LEU A 361 11.81 -6.02 -7.68
CA LEU A 361 13.20 -5.61 -7.44
C LEU A 361 13.18 -4.58 -6.28
N TYR A 362 13.49 -5.04 -5.07
CA TYR A 362 13.46 -4.25 -3.86
C TYR A 362 14.89 -3.93 -3.38
N LEU A 363 15.35 -2.70 -3.66
CA LEU A 363 16.69 -2.20 -3.34
C LEU A 363 16.60 -0.87 -2.57
N PRO A 364 16.10 -0.86 -1.34
CA PRO A 364 15.70 0.36 -0.64
C PRO A 364 16.84 1.31 -0.30
N LYS A 365 18.09 0.88 -0.40
CA LYS A 365 19.31 1.64 -0.05
C LYS A 365 20.38 1.56 -1.13
N ALA A 366 20.03 1.14 -2.35
CA ALA A 366 20.93 1.12 -3.49
C ALA A 366 20.20 1.55 -4.77
N GLY A 367 20.94 2.10 -5.71
CA GLY A 367 20.44 2.46 -7.04
C GLY A 367 20.25 1.21 -7.92
N LEU A 368 19.43 1.37 -8.95
CA LEU A 368 19.20 0.38 -9.99
C LEU A 368 19.38 1.02 -11.38
N SER A 369 20.15 0.39 -12.24
CA SER A 369 20.40 0.85 -13.61
C SER A 369 20.06 -0.21 -14.64
N PHE A 370 19.31 0.20 -15.67
CA PHE A 370 19.08 -0.57 -16.88
C PHE A 370 19.68 0.13 -18.06
N SER A 371 20.64 -0.49 -18.73
CA SER A 371 21.32 0.09 -19.88
C SER A 371 20.96 -0.55 -21.23
N ASN A 372 20.15 -1.61 -21.27
CA ASN A 372 19.51 -2.13 -22.47
C ASN A 372 18.32 -3.04 -22.16
N GLY A 373 17.46 -3.23 -23.17
CA GLY A 373 16.14 -3.81 -23.14
C GLY A 373 15.92 -4.98 -22.18
N ALA A 374 15.20 -4.75 -21.08
CA ALA A 374 14.62 -5.79 -20.26
C ALA A 374 13.12 -5.89 -20.56
N SER A 375 12.59 -7.08 -20.75
CA SER A 375 11.17 -7.36 -20.81
C SER A 375 10.76 -8.24 -19.62
N ALA A 376 9.63 -7.94 -18.99
CA ALA A 376 9.17 -8.69 -17.84
C ALA A 376 7.64 -8.93 -17.89
N ALA A 377 7.21 -10.08 -17.37
CA ALA A 377 5.78 -10.38 -17.26
C ALA A 377 5.12 -9.47 -16.22
N TYR A 378 5.74 -9.30 -15.07
CA TYR A 378 5.51 -8.18 -14.15
C TYR A 378 6.84 -7.80 -13.48
N THR A 379 7.04 -6.54 -13.25
CA THR A 379 8.19 -6.05 -12.48
C THR A 379 7.74 -4.85 -11.67
N ILE A 380 7.90 -4.97 -10.36
CA ILE A 380 7.77 -3.86 -9.44
C ILE A 380 9.17 -3.43 -9.06
N ILE A 381 9.46 -2.13 -9.15
CA ILE A 381 10.75 -1.58 -8.78
C ILE A 381 10.55 -0.64 -7.59
N VAL A 382 11.17 -1.00 -6.48
CA VAL A 382 11.27 -0.15 -5.29
C VAL A 382 12.75 -0.02 -4.96
N ALA A 383 13.36 1.08 -5.34
CA ALA A 383 14.79 1.30 -5.22
C ALA A 383 15.10 2.69 -4.67
N ASP A 384 16.30 2.89 -4.17
CA ASP A 384 16.78 4.21 -3.74
C ASP A 384 16.73 5.21 -4.90
N SER A 385 17.27 4.80 -6.05
CA SER A 385 17.18 5.51 -7.32
C SER A 385 17.09 4.57 -8.51
N VAL A 386 16.59 5.07 -9.66
CA VAL A 386 16.44 4.26 -10.88
C VAL A 386 16.91 5.05 -12.09
N VAL A 387 17.77 4.41 -12.90
CA VAL A 387 18.31 5.01 -14.12
C VAL A 387 18.04 4.07 -15.32
N PHE A 388 17.43 4.61 -16.36
CA PHE A 388 17.24 3.94 -17.64
C PHE A 388 18.03 4.62 -18.74
N THR A 389 18.98 3.89 -19.30
CA THR A 389 19.74 4.27 -20.50
C THR A 389 19.51 3.28 -21.65
N GLY A 390 18.67 2.28 -21.44
CA GLY A 390 18.17 1.30 -22.42
C GLY A 390 16.65 1.18 -22.37
N GLY A 391 16.01 0.79 -23.48
CA GLY A 391 14.55 0.63 -23.57
C GLY A 391 14.05 -0.46 -22.64
N VAL A 392 13.00 -0.19 -21.86
CA VAL A 392 12.39 -1.14 -20.93
C VAL A 392 10.88 -1.10 -21.08
N THR A 393 10.27 -2.28 -21.21
CA THR A 393 8.82 -2.44 -21.12
C THR A 393 8.49 -3.17 -19.84
N LEU A 394 7.70 -2.56 -18.99
CA LEU A 394 7.30 -3.08 -17.69
C LEU A 394 5.79 -3.33 -17.68
N ASN A 395 5.43 -4.50 -17.20
CA ASN A 395 4.08 -4.99 -17.23
C ASN A 395 3.59 -5.24 -15.79
N ASN A 396 2.31 -4.98 -15.50
CA ASN A 396 1.70 -5.18 -14.19
C ASN A 396 0.74 -6.37 -14.13
N ASN A 397 0.97 -7.38 -14.93
CA ASN A 397 0.15 -8.58 -14.90
C ASN A 397 0.52 -9.49 -13.73
N TYR A 398 -0.25 -9.42 -12.64
CA TYR A 398 -0.07 -10.24 -11.43
C TYR A 398 -0.90 -11.53 -11.42
N SER A 399 -1.44 -11.97 -12.55
CA SER A 399 -2.32 -13.16 -12.63
C SER A 399 -1.65 -14.46 -12.16
N SER A 400 -0.31 -14.52 -12.23
CA SER A 400 0.48 -15.66 -11.75
C SER A 400 0.74 -15.64 -10.22
N LEU A 401 0.35 -14.58 -9.52
CA LEU A 401 0.56 -14.42 -8.09
C LEU A 401 -0.77 -14.55 -7.35
N PRO A 402 -0.99 -15.63 -6.54
CA PRO A 402 -2.27 -15.90 -5.89
C PRO A 402 -2.81 -14.77 -5.00
N GLY A 403 -1.93 -13.94 -4.45
CA GLY A 403 -2.28 -12.77 -3.63
C GLY A 403 -2.38 -11.45 -4.41
N GLY A 404 -2.31 -11.46 -5.74
CA GLY A 404 -2.24 -10.25 -6.56
C GLY A 404 -0.93 -9.49 -6.38
N SER A 405 -0.94 -8.16 -6.55
CA SER A 405 0.26 -7.33 -6.35
C SER A 405 0.86 -7.51 -4.95
N PRO A 406 2.17 -7.72 -4.80
CA PRO A 406 2.84 -7.74 -3.50
C PRO A 406 2.84 -6.36 -2.83
N ILE A 407 2.68 -5.27 -3.57
CA ILE A 407 2.42 -3.94 -3.00
C ILE A 407 0.93 -3.84 -2.74
N LYS A 408 0.55 -3.80 -1.47
CA LYS A 408 -0.80 -3.48 -1.06
C LYS A 408 -0.98 -1.97 -1.19
N GLY A 409 -1.95 -1.54 -2.00
CA GLY A 409 -2.22 -0.12 -2.23
C GLY A 409 -2.52 0.62 -0.92
N ASN A 410 -2.24 1.92 -0.88
CA ASN A 410 -2.74 2.77 0.18
C ASN A 410 -4.20 3.09 -0.13
N ALA A 411 -5.08 2.86 0.84
CA ALA A 411 -6.44 3.37 0.79
C ALA A 411 -6.55 4.62 1.68
N ALA A 412 -7.38 5.56 1.27
CA ALA A 412 -7.68 6.74 2.06
C ALA A 412 -9.19 6.98 2.08
N LEU A 413 -9.70 7.42 3.23
CA LEU A 413 -11.08 7.91 3.33
C LEU A 413 -11.22 9.16 2.45
N SER A 414 -12.31 9.21 1.68
CA SER A 414 -12.61 10.31 0.77
C SER A 414 -13.91 11.03 1.12
N GLU A 415 -14.83 10.36 1.83
CA GLU A 415 -16.10 10.89 2.35
C GLU A 415 -16.47 10.19 3.66
#